data_5682e7ef0d73d1e97a19162724812461
#
_entry.id   5682e7ef0d73d1e97a19162724812461
#
_cell.length_a   1.000
_cell.length_b   1.000
_cell.length_c   1.000
_cell.angle_alpha   90.00
_cell.angle_beta   90.00
_cell.angle_gamma   90.00
#
_symmetry.space_group_name_H-M   'P 1'
#
loop_
_entity.id
_entity.type
_entity.pdbx_description
1 polymer ?
#
loop_
_entity_poly.entity_id
_entity_poly.type
_entity_poly.pdbx_seq_one_letter_code
_entity_poly.pdbx_strand_id
1 'polypeptide(L)'
;MFPSTNHGSRITIHALRPQRGLSIVTAIFLLVVLALLGAFMLSVTGLQQSSLQLDVQGVRAYQAARAGIEWGAWQVLDPSHTLNPATCSPVVLPGCPAASTNLSGLAGSLSPFTVTVTCSATINAPTTEGNRNVGAYQIIATACNQPSAGACPNASPASGYVERQLQATLSKCKDPTATAPRCACS
;
A
#
# COMPACT_ATOMS: atom_id res chain seq x y z
N MET A 1 -48.04 -31.69 85.98
CA MET A 1 -48.33 -30.25 85.80
C MET A 1 -47.37 -29.73 84.75
N PHE A 2 -47.77 -29.70 83.43
CA PHE A 2 -46.93 -29.24 82.32
C PHE A 2 -47.57 -28.01 81.72
N PRO A 3 -46.83 -26.91 81.56
CA PRO A 3 -47.34 -25.73 80.88
C PRO A 3 -47.26 -25.93 79.36
N SER A 4 -48.39 -25.71 78.68
CA SER A 4 -48.61 -25.68 77.27
C SER A 4 -48.04 -24.39 76.69
N THR A 5 -46.99 -24.48 75.88
CA THR A 5 -46.42 -23.37 75.14
C THR A 5 -47.04 -23.25 73.77
N ASN A 6 -47.85 -22.20 73.59
CA ASN A 6 -48.55 -21.89 72.39
C ASN A 6 -47.62 -21.15 71.40
N HIS A 7 -47.14 -21.85 70.40
CA HIS A 7 -46.34 -21.21 69.31
C HIS A 7 -47.28 -20.60 68.27
N GLY A 8 -47.56 -19.33 68.45
CA GLY A 8 -48.27 -18.52 67.43
C GLY A 8 -47.34 -18.30 66.19
N SER A 9 -47.59 -19.07 65.13
CA SER A 9 -47.03 -18.82 63.82
C SER A 9 -47.48 -17.44 63.29
N ARG A 10 -46.58 -16.49 63.32
CA ARG A 10 -46.76 -15.20 62.60
C ARG A 10 -46.59 -15.45 61.12
N ILE A 11 -47.65 -15.48 60.35
CA ILE A 11 -47.68 -15.44 58.90
C ILE A 11 -47.31 -14.01 58.50
N THR A 12 -46.06 -13.84 58.06
CA THR A 12 -45.57 -12.60 57.42
C THR A 12 -46.16 -12.52 56.04
N ILE A 13 -47.20 -11.74 55.85
CA ILE A 13 -47.73 -11.41 54.55
C ILE A 13 -46.70 -10.47 53.86
N HIS A 14 -45.92 -11.05 52.95
CA HIS A 14 -45.11 -10.23 52.08
C HIS A 14 -46.02 -9.40 51.18
N ALA A 15 -46.08 -8.11 51.47
CA ALA A 15 -46.77 -7.15 50.63
C ALA A 15 -46.17 -7.22 49.22
N LEU A 16 -46.94 -7.76 48.28
CA LEU A 16 -46.59 -7.72 46.85
C LEU A 16 -46.42 -6.27 46.44
N ARG A 17 -45.21 -5.87 46.24
CA ARG A 17 -44.90 -4.55 45.64
C ARG A 17 -45.61 -4.49 44.29
N PRO A 18 -46.42 -3.45 44.02
CA PRO A 18 -47.02 -3.28 42.72
C PRO A 18 -45.92 -3.15 41.68
N GLN A 19 -45.77 -4.16 40.81
CA GLN A 19 -44.94 -4.07 39.64
C GLN A 19 -45.55 -3.01 38.72
N ARG A 20 -44.93 -1.85 38.63
CA ARG A 20 -45.29 -0.84 37.64
C ARG A 20 -44.90 -1.42 36.29
N GLY A 21 -45.85 -1.97 35.55
CA GLY A 21 -45.66 -2.42 34.19
C GLY A 21 -45.24 -1.24 33.33
N LEU A 22 -44.19 -1.42 32.54
CA LEU A 22 -43.80 -0.47 31.48
C LEU A 22 -45.03 -0.26 30.58
N SER A 23 -45.45 1.00 30.42
CA SER A 23 -46.51 1.34 29.47
C SER A 23 -46.17 0.77 28.10
N ILE A 24 -47.13 0.20 27.38
CA ILE A 24 -46.93 -0.33 26.03
C ILE A 24 -46.29 0.70 25.08
N VAL A 25 -46.59 1.97 25.30
CA VAL A 25 -46.03 3.10 24.58
C VAL A 25 -44.51 3.20 24.82
N THR A 26 -44.06 3.04 26.08
CA THR A 26 -42.59 3.08 26.41
C THR A 26 -41.89 1.87 25.80
N ALA A 27 -42.53 0.70 25.78
CA ALA A 27 -41.93 -0.50 25.15
C ALA A 27 -41.76 -0.31 23.64
N ILE A 28 -42.77 0.21 22.94
CA ILE A 28 -42.66 0.50 21.50
C ILE A 28 -41.64 1.57 21.24
N PHE A 29 -41.58 2.63 22.04
CA PHE A 29 -40.59 3.68 21.90
C PHE A 29 -39.16 3.12 22.03
N LEU A 30 -38.89 2.29 23.03
CA LEU A 30 -37.59 1.66 23.23
C LEU A 30 -37.22 0.74 22.06
N LEU A 31 -38.15 -0.03 21.54
CA LEU A 31 -37.89 -0.89 20.37
C LEU A 31 -37.53 -0.08 19.14
N VAL A 32 -38.23 1.02 18.87
CA VAL A 32 -37.93 1.89 17.72
C VAL A 32 -36.56 2.53 17.88
N VAL A 33 -36.26 3.05 19.06
CA VAL A 33 -34.93 3.67 19.33
C VAL A 33 -33.80 2.65 19.17
N LEU A 34 -33.97 1.43 19.71
CA LEU A 34 -32.96 0.39 19.58
C LEU A 34 -32.79 -0.08 18.13
N ALA A 35 -33.89 -0.18 17.37
CA ALA A 35 -33.82 -0.52 15.95
C ALA A 35 -33.09 0.54 15.13
N LEU A 36 -33.32 1.82 15.39
CA LEU A 36 -32.63 2.93 14.72
C LEU A 36 -31.14 2.96 15.07
N LEU A 37 -30.80 2.75 16.35
CA LEU A 37 -29.40 2.68 16.77
C LEU A 37 -28.68 1.47 16.13
N GLY A 38 -29.34 0.32 16.05
CA GLY A 38 -28.81 -0.86 15.38
C GLY A 38 -28.56 -0.62 13.89
N ALA A 39 -29.51 -0.02 13.18
CA ALA A 39 -29.36 0.33 11.78
C ALA A 39 -28.21 1.34 11.55
N PHE A 40 -28.08 2.32 12.43
CA PHE A 40 -26.97 3.28 12.37
C PHE A 40 -25.61 2.59 12.55
N MET A 41 -25.48 1.70 13.52
CA MET A 41 -24.22 0.95 13.76
C MET A 41 -23.83 0.09 12.55
N LEU A 42 -24.79 -0.57 11.91
CA LEU A 42 -24.53 -1.36 10.71
C LEU A 42 -24.02 -0.50 9.54
N SER A 43 -24.58 0.69 9.35
CA SER A 43 -24.13 1.60 8.29
C SER A 43 -22.70 2.10 8.49
N VAL A 44 -22.31 2.44 9.73
CA VAL A 44 -20.95 2.88 10.07
C VAL A 44 -19.94 1.76 9.88
N THR A 45 -20.28 0.53 10.27
CA THR A 45 -19.39 -0.63 10.13
C THR A 45 -19.09 -0.93 8.66
N GLY A 46 -20.08 -0.82 7.78
CA GLY A 46 -19.87 -1.02 6.33
C GLY A 46 -18.90 -0.03 5.70
N LEU A 47 -18.97 1.25 6.10
CA LEU A 47 -18.04 2.29 5.63
C LEU A 47 -16.61 2.04 6.13
N GLN A 48 -16.43 1.60 7.37
CA GLN A 48 -15.13 1.29 7.93
C GLN A 48 -14.46 0.10 7.22
N GLN A 49 -15.20 -0.94 6.88
CA GLN A 49 -14.65 -2.10 6.18
C GLN A 49 -14.15 -1.75 4.78
N SER A 50 -14.85 -0.89 4.05
CA SER A 50 -14.43 -0.48 2.71
C SER A 50 -13.15 0.36 2.73
N SER A 51 -12.99 1.26 3.71
CA SER A 51 -11.77 2.04 3.86
C SER A 51 -10.56 1.20 4.24
N LEU A 52 -10.72 0.20 5.11
CA LEU A 52 -9.64 -0.73 5.47
C LEU A 52 -9.15 -1.57 4.28
N GLN A 53 -10.06 -1.98 3.40
CA GLN A 53 -9.65 -2.70 2.19
C GLN A 53 -8.81 -1.83 1.24
N LEU A 54 -9.19 -0.56 1.06
CA LEU A 54 -8.43 0.37 0.24
C LEU A 54 -7.05 0.67 0.84
N ASP A 55 -6.95 0.77 2.16
CA ASP A 55 -5.67 0.96 2.84
C ASP A 55 -4.72 -0.23 2.63
N VAL A 56 -5.21 -1.45 2.78
CA VAL A 56 -4.43 -2.66 2.53
C VAL A 56 -3.98 -2.73 1.07
N GLN A 57 -4.86 -2.41 0.12
CA GLN A 57 -4.50 -2.34 -1.29
C GLN A 57 -3.49 -1.22 -1.56
N GLY A 58 -3.63 -0.07 -0.89
CA GLY A 58 -2.67 1.04 -0.97
C GLY A 58 -1.26 0.64 -0.55
N VAL A 59 -1.13 -0.12 0.54
CA VAL A 59 0.17 -0.66 1.00
C VAL A 59 0.74 -1.65 0.00
N ARG A 60 -0.07 -2.53 -0.57
CA ARG A 60 0.38 -3.48 -1.60
C ARG A 60 0.81 -2.76 -2.89
N ALA A 61 0.06 -1.76 -3.33
CA ALA A 61 0.45 -0.93 -4.47
C ALA A 61 1.79 -0.22 -4.24
N TYR A 62 2.02 0.28 -3.02
CA TYR A 62 3.30 0.87 -2.63
C TYR A 62 4.44 -0.14 -2.71
N GLN A 63 4.25 -1.36 -2.21
CA GLN A 63 5.26 -2.42 -2.30
C GLN A 63 5.53 -2.84 -3.76
N ALA A 64 4.49 -2.88 -4.59
CA ALA A 64 4.63 -3.15 -6.01
C ALA A 64 5.43 -2.04 -6.72
N ALA A 65 5.12 -0.76 -6.44
CA ALA A 65 5.88 0.36 -6.98
C ALA A 65 7.34 0.34 -6.52
N ARG A 66 7.60 -0.03 -5.25
CA ARG A 66 8.95 -0.21 -4.72
C ARG A 66 9.73 -1.30 -5.46
N ALA A 67 9.10 -2.44 -5.72
CA ALA A 67 9.72 -3.50 -6.52
C ALA A 67 10.06 -2.99 -7.94
N GLY A 68 9.22 -2.13 -8.52
CA GLY A 68 9.50 -1.47 -9.79
C GLY A 68 10.72 -0.54 -9.74
N ILE A 69 10.88 0.23 -8.67
CA ILE A 69 12.07 1.05 -8.45
C ILE A 69 13.33 0.19 -8.32
N GLU A 70 13.26 -0.89 -7.54
CA GLU A 70 14.41 -1.80 -7.35
C GLU A 70 14.79 -2.48 -8.67
N TRP A 71 13.81 -2.92 -9.46
CA TRP A 71 14.05 -3.48 -10.79
C TRP A 71 14.68 -2.44 -11.73
N GLY A 72 14.14 -1.21 -11.77
CA GLY A 72 14.70 -0.14 -12.60
C GLY A 72 16.11 0.27 -12.19
N ALA A 73 16.36 0.32 -10.88
CA ALA A 73 17.68 0.59 -10.33
C ALA A 73 18.68 -0.50 -10.72
N TRP A 74 18.28 -1.77 -10.66
CA TRP A 74 19.12 -2.87 -11.11
C TRP A 74 19.46 -2.75 -12.59
N GLN A 75 18.47 -2.43 -13.45
CA GLN A 75 18.69 -2.24 -14.88
C GLN A 75 19.71 -1.13 -15.20
N VAL A 76 19.71 -0.06 -14.41
CA VAL A 76 20.63 1.06 -14.60
C VAL A 76 22.01 0.77 -14.00
N LEU A 77 22.05 0.15 -12.82
CA LEU A 77 23.29 -0.01 -12.05
C LEU A 77 24.08 -1.26 -12.40
N ASP A 78 23.42 -2.30 -12.93
CA ASP A 78 24.11 -3.53 -13.30
C ASP A 78 25.06 -3.29 -14.47
N PRO A 79 26.37 -3.52 -14.28
CA PRO A 79 27.37 -3.32 -15.35
C PRO A 79 27.12 -4.22 -16.57
N SER A 80 26.56 -5.41 -16.39
CA SER A 80 26.28 -6.35 -17.47
C SER A 80 25.24 -5.83 -18.46
N HIS A 81 24.32 -4.96 -18.01
CA HIS A 81 23.30 -4.35 -18.84
C HIS A 81 23.73 -3.02 -19.50
N THR A 82 24.65 -2.31 -18.88
CA THR A 82 24.99 -0.93 -19.29
C THR A 82 26.46 -0.72 -19.68
N LEU A 83 27.35 -1.52 -19.11
CA LEU A 83 28.79 -1.46 -19.40
C LEU A 83 29.34 -2.88 -19.51
N ASN A 84 30.18 -3.13 -20.50
CA ASN A 84 30.92 -4.38 -20.55
C ASN A 84 32.04 -4.35 -19.49
N PRO A 85 31.99 -5.21 -18.46
CA PRO A 85 32.98 -5.17 -17.38
C PRO A 85 34.39 -5.56 -17.84
N ALA A 86 34.51 -6.29 -18.96
CA ALA A 86 35.82 -6.71 -19.47
C ALA A 86 36.54 -5.59 -20.25
N THR A 87 35.79 -4.63 -20.81
CA THR A 87 36.34 -3.61 -21.68
C THR A 87 36.03 -2.18 -21.22
N CYS A 88 35.22 -2.01 -20.18
CA CYS A 88 34.69 -0.71 -19.79
C CYS A 88 33.96 0.04 -20.94
N SER A 89 33.46 -0.68 -21.92
CA SER A 89 32.71 -0.13 -23.07
C SER A 89 31.22 -0.01 -22.76
N PRO A 90 30.51 1.00 -23.26
CA PRO A 90 30.99 2.13 -24.04
C PRO A 90 31.75 3.17 -23.19
N VAL A 91 32.54 4.03 -23.83
CA VAL A 91 33.30 5.08 -23.16
C VAL A 91 32.39 6.10 -22.48
N VAL A 92 31.24 6.39 -23.08
CA VAL A 92 30.21 7.26 -22.50
C VAL A 92 29.18 6.39 -21.75
N LEU A 93 28.65 6.87 -20.62
CA LEU A 93 27.63 6.18 -19.92
C LEU A 93 26.40 5.96 -20.84
N PRO A 94 25.84 4.75 -20.88
CA PRO A 94 24.61 4.50 -21.65
C PRO A 94 23.40 5.20 -21.04
N GLY A 95 22.42 5.51 -21.87
CA GLY A 95 21.10 5.97 -21.42
C GLY A 95 20.33 4.92 -20.67
N CYS A 96 19.04 5.19 -20.46
CA CYS A 96 18.14 4.18 -19.90
C CYS A 96 18.06 2.96 -20.81
N PRO A 97 18.07 1.74 -20.27
CA PRO A 97 17.92 0.50 -21.06
C PRO A 97 16.60 0.46 -21.83
N ALA A 98 15.51 0.98 -21.21
CA ALA A 98 14.23 1.22 -21.84
C ALA A 98 13.60 2.49 -21.27
N ALA A 99 12.93 3.27 -22.12
CA ALA A 99 12.24 4.49 -21.68
C ALA A 99 11.01 4.15 -20.81
N SER A 100 10.33 3.04 -21.09
CA SER A 100 9.20 2.52 -20.31
C SER A 100 9.15 1.01 -20.40
N THR A 101 8.82 0.37 -19.29
CA THR A 101 8.63 -1.09 -19.20
C THR A 101 7.46 -1.39 -18.27
N ASN A 102 6.59 -2.31 -18.68
CA ASN A 102 5.47 -2.78 -17.86
C ASN A 102 5.82 -4.12 -17.21
N LEU A 103 5.78 -4.17 -15.90
CA LEU A 103 5.99 -5.37 -15.10
C LEU A 103 4.62 -5.89 -14.68
N SER A 104 4.23 -7.04 -15.20
CA SER A 104 3.02 -7.77 -14.84
C SER A 104 3.37 -9.14 -14.27
N GLY A 105 2.41 -9.81 -13.63
CA GLY A 105 2.64 -11.14 -13.08
C GLY A 105 3.55 -11.15 -11.85
N LEU A 106 3.49 -10.12 -11.05
CA LEU A 106 4.18 -10.05 -9.76
C LEU A 106 3.74 -11.21 -8.85
N ALA A 107 4.65 -11.72 -8.01
CA ALA A 107 4.37 -12.89 -7.19
C ALA A 107 3.55 -12.57 -5.94
N GLY A 108 2.84 -13.57 -5.41
CA GLY A 108 2.16 -13.52 -4.11
C GLY A 108 1.07 -12.47 -4.03
N SER A 109 1.07 -11.68 -2.96
CA SER A 109 0.06 -10.65 -2.69
C SER A 109 0.11 -9.46 -3.64
N LEU A 110 1.15 -9.35 -4.47
CA LEU A 110 1.32 -8.28 -5.46
C LEU A 110 0.78 -8.65 -6.84
N SER A 111 0.34 -9.89 -7.05
CA SER A 111 -0.15 -10.39 -8.34
C SER A 111 -1.28 -9.58 -8.99
N PRO A 112 -2.19 -8.89 -8.24
CA PRO A 112 -3.22 -8.05 -8.84
C PRO A 112 -2.70 -6.72 -9.41
N PHE A 113 -1.43 -6.39 -9.17
CA PHE A 113 -0.85 -5.11 -9.56
C PHE A 113 0.02 -5.24 -10.81
N THR A 114 -0.08 -4.23 -11.67
CA THR A 114 0.87 -3.97 -12.74
C THR A 114 1.69 -2.75 -12.39
N VAL A 115 2.96 -2.75 -12.73
CA VAL A 115 3.87 -1.62 -12.49
C VAL A 115 4.43 -1.15 -13.81
N THR A 116 4.20 0.11 -14.14
CA THR A 116 4.89 0.79 -15.24
C THR A 116 6.10 1.51 -14.70
N VAL A 117 7.27 1.11 -15.16
CA VAL A 117 8.54 1.72 -14.81
C VAL A 117 9.01 2.58 -15.98
N THR A 118 9.17 3.87 -15.75
CA THR A 118 9.76 4.79 -16.72
C THR A 118 11.13 5.23 -16.26
N CYS A 119 12.05 5.37 -17.21
CA CYS A 119 13.40 5.81 -16.96
C CYS A 119 13.75 6.96 -17.89
N SER A 120 14.34 8.02 -17.33
CA SER A 120 14.96 9.11 -18.08
C SER A 120 16.39 9.31 -17.59
N ALA A 121 17.29 9.59 -18.50
CA ALA A 121 18.70 9.79 -18.18
C ALA A 121 19.18 11.14 -18.70
N THR A 122 19.87 11.87 -17.83
CA THR A 122 20.67 13.04 -18.20
C THR A 122 22.13 12.65 -18.11
N ILE A 123 22.74 12.48 -19.29
CA ILE A 123 24.14 12.08 -19.39
C ILE A 123 24.90 13.28 -19.90
N ASN A 124 25.71 13.84 -19.04
CA ASN A 124 26.63 14.90 -19.43
C ASN A 124 27.95 14.27 -19.87
N ALA A 125 28.24 14.38 -21.16
CA ALA A 125 29.54 14.05 -21.68
C ALA A 125 30.50 15.23 -21.40
N PRO A 126 31.74 14.98 -21.18
CA PRO A 126 32.48 14.93 -19.95
C PRO A 126 32.21 16.15 -19.10
N THR A 127 31.50 16.00 -17.98
CA THR A 127 31.46 17.05 -16.98
C THR A 127 32.87 17.26 -16.43
N THR A 128 33.23 18.51 -16.28
CA THR A 128 34.51 19.05 -15.89
C THR A 128 34.96 18.69 -14.45
N GLU A 129 34.29 17.81 -13.77
CA GLU A 129 34.74 17.28 -12.48
C GLU A 129 35.77 16.17 -12.69
N GLY A 130 37.02 16.57 -12.90
CA GLY A 130 38.13 15.64 -12.90
C GLY A 130 38.16 14.64 -14.06
N ASN A 131 37.63 15.01 -15.25
CA ASN A 131 37.59 14.13 -16.44
C ASN A 131 36.73 12.85 -16.26
N ARG A 132 35.67 12.92 -15.43
CA ARG A 132 34.78 11.82 -15.15
C ARG A 132 33.44 11.97 -15.89
N ASN A 133 32.90 10.87 -16.41
CA ASN A 133 31.60 10.83 -17.01
C ASN A 133 30.54 10.54 -15.91
N VAL A 134 29.64 11.49 -15.66
CA VAL A 134 28.56 11.33 -14.67
C VAL A 134 27.21 11.32 -15.37
N GLY A 135 26.40 10.34 -15.07
CA GLY A 135 25.02 10.24 -15.53
C GLY A 135 24.05 10.27 -14.35
N ALA A 136 22.98 11.08 -14.45
CA ALA A 136 21.86 11.05 -13.53
C ALA A 136 20.68 10.35 -14.20
N TYR A 137 20.09 9.38 -13.50
CA TYR A 137 18.97 8.57 -13.97
C TYR A 137 17.80 8.80 -13.04
N GLN A 138 16.67 9.18 -13.61
CA GLN A 138 15.41 9.28 -12.89
C GLN A 138 14.55 8.08 -13.24
N ILE A 139 14.13 7.34 -12.22
CA ILE A 139 13.27 6.17 -12.34
C ILE A 139 11.95 6.51 -11.66
N ILE A 140 10.84 6.33 -12.36
CA ILE A 140 9.50 6.48 -11.82
C ILE A 140 8.78 5.15 -11.99
N ALA A 141 8.26 4.60 -10.90
CA ALA A 141 7.48 3.37 -10.90
C ALA A 141 6.05 3.67 -10.45
N THR A 142 5.09 3.43 -11.33
CA THR A 142 3.66 3.60 -11.07
C THR A 142 2.99 2.24 -11.02
N ALA A 143 2.48 1.85 -9.85
CA ALA A 143 1.76 0.60 -9.63
C ALA A 143 0.27 0.85 -9.55
N CYS A 144 -0.55 0.05 -10.24
CA CYS A 144 -2.00 0.11 -10.17
C CYS A 144 -2.65 -1.28 -10.25
N ASN A 145 -3.87 -1.40 -9.69
CA ASN A 145 -4.64 -2.65 -9.71
C ASN A 145 -5.58 -2.79 -10.91
N GLN A 146 -5.76 -1.71 -11.70
CA GLN A 146 -6.60 -1.70 -12.90
C GLN A 146 -5.81 -1.04 -14.06
N PRO A 147 -4.83 -1.75 -14.66
CA PRO A 147 -4.04 -1.19 -15.75
C PRO A 147 -4.90 -0.96 -16.99
N SER A 148 -4.63 0.12 -17.72
CA SER A 148 -5.20 0.37 -19.05
C SER A 148 -4.22 -0.06 -20.11
N ALA A 149 -4.65 -0.95 -21.01
CA ALA A 149 -3.79 -1.54 -22.03
C ALA A 149 -2.48 -2.16 -21.45
N GLY A 150 -2.54 -2.70 -20.25
CA GLY A 150 -1.39 -3.31 -19.56
C GLY A 150 -0.41 -2.32 -18.94
N ALA A 151 -0.75 -1.04 -18.86
CA ALA A 151 0.09 0.03 -18.29
C ALA A 151 -0.65 0.82 -17.19
N CYS A 152 0.14 1.40 -16.26
CA CYS A 152 -0.28 2.35 -15.25
C CYS A 152 0.34 3.74 -15.56
N PRO A 153 -0.38 4.85 -15.26
CA PRO A 153 -1.70 4.93 -14.64
C PRO A 153 -2.85 4.59 -15.60
N ASN A 154 -4.05 4.34 -15.03
CA ASN A 154 -5.27 4.22 -15.82
C ASN A 154 -5.97 5.58 -15.90
N ALA A 155 -6.21 6.07 -17.11
CA ALA A 155 -6.86 7.38 -17.34
C ALA A 155 -8.37 7.38 -17.04
N SER A 156 -9.01 6.19 -17.00
CA SER A 156 -10.46 6.05 -16.76
C SER A 156 -10.72 4.91 -15.76
N PRO A 157 -10.31 5.10 -14.49
CA PRO A 157 -10.39 4.04 -13.49
C PRO A 157 -11.83 3.80 -13.03
N ALA A 158 -12.18 2.54 -12.75
CA ALA A 158 -13.42 2.15 -12.10
C ALA A 158 -13.32 2.28 -10.58
N SER A 159 -14.45 2.09 -9.88
CA SER A 159 -14.48 2.04 -8.41
C SER A 159 -13.49 1.01 -7.87
N GLY A 160 -12.83 1.32 -6.75
CA GLY A 160 -11.81 0.45 -6.16
C GLY A 160 -10.42 0.55 -6.83
N TYR A 161 -10.22 1.54 -7.69
CA TYR A 161 -8.89 1.82 -8.24
C TYR A 161 -7.93 2.27 -7.15
N VAL A 162 -6.76 1.67 -7.16
CA VAL A 162 -5.65 2.01 -6.26
C VAL A 162 -4.39 2.17 -7.08
N GLU A 163 -3.72 3.29 -6.88
CA GLU A 163 -2.46 3.62 -7.53
C GLU A 163 -1.45 4.16 -6.52
N ARG A 164 -0.18 3.83 -6.73
CA ARG A 164 0.95 4.45 -6.02
C ARG A 164 2.08 4.68 -7.01
N GLN A 165 2.67 5.87 -6.92
CA GLN A 165 3.84 6.24 -7.72
C GLN A 165 5.02 6.53 -6.78
N LEU A 166 6.17 5.98 -7.12
CA LEU A 166 7.44 6.24 -6.47
C LEU A 166 8.44 6.75 -7.51
N GLN A 167 9.33 7.58 -7.03
CA GLN A 167 10.42 8.15 -7.84
C GLN A 167 11.74 7.96 -7.11
N ALA A 168 12.78 7.58 -7.86
CA ALA A 168 14.15 7.53 -7.39
C ALA A 168 15.06 8.20 -8.40
N THR A 169 16.08 8.88 -7.91
CA THR A 169 17.16 9.42 -8.72
C THR A 169 18.46 8.72 -8.35
N LEU A 170 19.13 8.18 -9.34
CA LEU A 170 20.40 7.47 -9.19
C LEU A 170 21.47 8.21 -9.98
N SER A 171 22.69 8.21 -9.48
CA SER A 171 23.86 8.68 -10.21
C SER A 171 24.79 7.51 -10.51
N LYS A 172 25.35 7.49 -11.71
CA LYS A 172 26.37 6.54 -12.13
C LYS A 172 27.56 7.33 -12.64
N CYS A 173 28.75 6.95 -12.20
CA CYS A 173 29.97 7.58 -12.62
C CYS A 173 30.84 6.55 -13.32
N LYS A 174 31.52 6.99 -14.40
CA LYS A 174 32.52 6.23 -15.11
C LYS A 174 33.77 7.05 -15.23
N ASP A 175 34.90 6.44 -14.89
CA ASP A 175 36.23 6.99 -15.17
C ASP A 175 36.65 6.52 -16.56
N PRO A 176 36.83 7.44 -17.54
CA PRO A 176 37.25 7.09 -18.89
C PRO A 176 38.66 6.53 -18.97
N THR A 177 39.47 6.75 -17.93
CA THR A 177 40.87 6.27 -17.86
C THR A 177 40.99 4.96 -17.10
N ALA A 178 39.90 4.50 -16.43
CA ALA A 178 39.91 3.27 -15.67
C ALA A 178 39.99 2.04 -16.59
N THR A 179 40.83 1.09 -16.19
CA THR A 179 41.00 -0.19 -16.85
C THR A 179 40.04 -1.24 -16.25
N ALA A 180 39.63 -2.19 -17.11
CA ALA A 180 38.82 -3.31 -16.65
C ALA A 180 39.49 -4.07 -15.48
N PRO A 181 38.74 -4.60 -14.52
CA PRO A 181 37.28 -4.58 -14.41
C PRO A 181 36.70 -3.38 -13.63
N ARG A 182 37.51 -2.41 -13.23
CA ARG A 182 37.09 -1.25 -12.44
C ARG A 182 36.67 -0.09 -13.34
N CYS A 183 35.48 -0.13 -13.86
CA CYS A 183 34.97 0.91 -14.77
C CYS A 183 34.30 2.09 -14.07
N ALA A 184 33.97 1.94 -12.80
CA ALA A 184 33.33 2.99 -12.00
C ALA A 184 34.38 3.96 -11.43
N CYS A 185 33.96 5.20 -11.14
CA CYS A 185 34.80 6.13 -10.41
C CYS A 185 35.12 5.58 -9.01
N SER A 186 36.37 5.73 -8.61
CA SER A 186 36.84 5.43 -7.24
C SER A 186 36.74 6.68 -6.38
#